data_5ac31e48e4c76a5c7fbd1784f8427a83
#
_entry.id   5ac31e48e4c76a5c7fbd1784f8427a83
#
_cell.length_a   1.000
_cell.length_b   1.000
_cell.length_c   1.000
_cell.angle_alpha   90.00
_cell.angle_beta   90.00
_cell.angle_gamma   90.00
#
_symmetry.space_group_name_H-M   'P 1'
#
loop_
_entity.id
_entity.type
_entity.pdbx_description
1 polymer ?
#
loop_
_entity_poly.entity_id
_entity_poly.type
_entity_poly.pdbx_seq_one_letter_code
_entity_poly.pdbx_strand_id
1 'polypeptide(L)'
;MNSRDLRRKYGQNYLKDKAILFEMGEAIAPKEHDNFIEIGPGLGALTDQINIEKINVTCIEIDAKNIEYLRKKYDGPASFKFINEDILDFNLDDEVSNYRLIGNLPYNISTQIMLKFIENYKNIYDMHFLVQKEVAEKVTGNVSTKNWGKLALKISAFFDSEVLFDVPPESFDIKPNVNSSFIRLLPKKDINYDLEIKSDLYNVIDSAFMSRRKNIKNNLKNLNINWNEVDIDPNKRSEELSTQDFIYLAKSLKK
;
A
#
# COMPACT_ATOMS: atom_id res chain seq x y z
N MET A 1 -18.76 18.58 17.65
CA MET A 1 -17.56 18.55 16.80
C MET A 1 -17.97 19.01 15.42
N ASN A 2 -17.35 20.04 14.84
CA ASN A 2 -17.74 20.52 13.53
C ASN A 2 -17.16 19.60 12.43
N SER A 3 -17.66 19.71 11.20
CA SER A 3 -17.23 18.89 10.05
C SER A 3 -15.71 18.97 9.78
N ARG A 4 -15.08 20.12 10.08
CA ARG A 4 -13.65 20.36 9.88
C ARG A 4 -12.78 19.63 10.91
N ASP A 5 -13.25 19.52 12.15
CA ASP A 5 -12.54 18.82 13.23
C ASP A 5 -12.58 17.30 13.02
N LEU A 6 -13.69 16.76 12.51
CA LEU A 6 -13.83 15.35 12.14
C LEU A 6 -12.89 14.99 10.99
N ARG A 7 -12.82 15.83 9.94
CA ARG A 7 -11.88 15.62 8.82
C ARG A 7 -10.42 15.60 9.27
N ARG A 8 -10.04 16.52 10.18
CA ARG A 8 -8.70 16.53 10.79
C ARG A 8 -8.43 15.26 11.61
N LYS A 9 -9.42 14.80 12.37
CA LYS A 9 -9.32 13.59 13.20
C LYS A 9 -9.02 12.34 12.36
N TYR A 10 -9.64 12.21 11.20
CA TYR A 10 -9.50 11.06 10.32
C TYR A 10 -8.49 11.27 9.18
N GLY A 11 -7.81 12.42 9.13
CA GLY A 11 -6.83 12.72 8.05
C GLY A 11 -7.46 12.82 6.65
N GLN A 12 -8.76 13.17 6.56
CA GLN A 12 -9.52 13.18 5.31
C GLN A 12 -9.17 14.40 4.45
N ASN A 13 -8.55 14.14 3.29
CA ASN A 13 -8.30 15.11 2.22
C ASN A 13 -9.09 14.69 0.98
N TYR A 14 -10.25 15.34 0.75
CA TYR A 14 -11.09 14.99 -0.40
C TYR A 14 -10.48 15.54 -1.69
N LEU A 15 -10.25 14.66 -2.65
CA LEU A 15 -9.85 15.01 -4.00
C LEU A 15 -11.07 15.60 -4.74
N LYS A 16 -10.91 16.77 -5.36
CA LYS A 16 -11.98 17.50 -6.07
C LYS A 16 -11.69 17.75 -7.55
N ASP A 17 -10.42 17.60 -7.94
CA ASP A 17 -9.98 17.84 -9.31
C ASP A 17 -10.48 16.73 -10.23
N LYS A 18 -11.41 17.09 -11.12
CA LYS A 18 -12.06 16.14 -12.03
C LYS A 18 -11.10 15.57 -13.07
N ALA A 19 -10.08 16.33 -13.49
CA ALA A 19 -9.10 15.85 -14.47
C ALA A 19 -8.21 14.76 -13.82
N ILE A 20 -7.76 15.00 -12.59
CA ILE A 20 -6.99 14.01 -11.82
C ILE A 20 -7.84 12.76 -11.52
N LEU A 21 -9.10 12.94 -11.11
CA LEU A 21 -10.00 11.81 -10.88
C LEU A 21 -10.20 10.97 -12.15
N PHE A 22 -10.41 11.62 -13.28
CA PHE A 22 -10.52 10.93 -14.57
C PHE A 22 -9.23 10.17 -14.91
N GLU A 23 -8.05 10.79 -14.75
CA GLU A 23 -6.74 10.15 -14.99
C GLU A 23 -6.53 8.93 -14.06
N MET A 24 -6.97 9.02 -12.78
CA MET A 24 -6.98 7.87 -11.87
C MET A 24 -7.88 6.73 -12.37
N GLY A 25 -9.09 7.06 -12.86
CA GLY A 25 -10.00 6.08 -13.45
C GLY A 25 -9.39 5.37 -14.65
N GLU A 26 -8.78 6.13 -15.58
CA GLU A 26 -8.09 5.56 -16.74
C GLU A 26 -6.92 4.66 -16.33
N ALA A 27 -6.14 5.05 -15.32
CA ALA A 27 -5.02 4.25 -14.82
C ALA A 27 -5.49 2.97 -14.11
N ILE A 28 -6.61 3.00 -13.39
CA ILE A 28 -7.25 1.82 -12.78
C ILE A 28 -7.81 0.90 -13.87
N ALA A 29 -8.38 1.47 -14.94
CA ALA A 29 -8.99 0.74 -16.06
C ALA A 29 -9.97 -0.36 -15.60
N PRO A 30 -11.11 0.00 -14.97
CA PRO A 30 -12.07 -0.95 -14.45
C PRO A 30 -12.68 -1.80 -15.56
N LYS A 31 -12.97 -3.08 -15.28
CA LYS A 31 -13.55 -4.04 -16.22
C LYS A 31 -14.78 -4.71 -15.61
N GLU A 32 -15.69 -5.19 -16.46
CA GLU A 32 -16.79 -6.04 -16.00
C GLU A 32 -16.28 -7.20 -15.13
N HIS A 33 -16.98 -7.48 -14.06
CA HIS A 33 -16.68 -8.53 -13.08
C HIS A 33 -15.46 -8.28 -12.17
N ASP A 34 -14.85 -7.08 -12.21
CA ASP A 34 -13.86 -6.69 -11.21
C ASP A 34 -14.46 -6.64 -9.80
N ASN A 35 -13.66 -7.05 -8.81
CA ASN A 35 -14.00 -6.97 -7.40
C ASN A 35 -13.16 -5.89 -6.72
N PHE A 36 -13.72 -4.69 -6.61
CA PHE A 36 -13.04 -3.57 -5.98
C PHE A 36 -13.25 -3.54 -4.47
N ILE A 37 -12.20 -3.15 -3.75
CA ILE A 37 -12.26 -2.68 -2.37
C ILE A 37 -11.76 -1.25 -2.35
N GLU A 38 -12.65 -0.31 -2.10
CA GLU A 38 -12.28 1.09 -1.95
C GLU A 38 -12.10 1.45 -0.48
N ILE A 39 -10.90 1.94 -0.16
CA ILE A 39 -10.49 2.30 1.18
C ILE A 39 -10.69 3.80 1.38
N GLY A 40 -11.58 4.18 2.30
CA GLY A 40 -11.88 5.57 2.59
C GLY A 40 -12.51 6.30 1.40
N PRO A 41 -13.64 5.83 0.85
CA PRO A 41 -14.29 6.43 -0.32
C PRO A 41 -14.72 7.88 -0.09
N GLY A 42 -14.86 8.32 1.16
CA GLY A 42 -15.29 9.66 1.52
C GLY A 42 -16.67 9.96 0.95
N LEU A 43 -16.75 10.89 -0.01
CA LEU A 43 -17.98 11.24 -0.72
C LEU A 43 -18.13 10.53 -2.08
N GLY A 44 -17.28 9.53 -2.36
CA GLY A 44 -17.38 8.70 -3.55
C GLY A 44 -16.82 9.32 -4.82
N ALA A 45 -15.82 10.21 -4.71
CA ALA A 45 -15.24 10.85 -5.88
C ALA A 45 -14.46 9.86 -6.76
N LEU A 46 -13.70 8.95 -6.15
CA LEU A 46 -13.00 7.89 -6.86
C LEU A 46 -13.96 6.75 -7.22
N THR A 47 -14.92 6.43 -6.35
CA THR A 47 -15.99 5.47 -6.63
C THR A 47 -16.71 5.77 -7.95
N ASP A 48 -16.98 7.06 -8.24
CA ASP A 48 -17.62 7.48 -9.49
C ASP A 48 -16.79 7.14 -10.74
N GLN A 49 -15.45 7.07 -10.62
CA GLN A 49 -14.57 6.78 -11.76
C GLN A 49 -14.50 5.29 -12.09
N ILE A 50 -14.83 4.42 -11.14
CA ILE A 50 -14.85 2.97 -11.35
C ILE A 50 -16.26 2.41 -11.50
N ASN A 51 -17.29 3.26 -11.40
CA ASN A 51 -18.70 2.83 -11.44
C ASN A 51 -19.14 2.47 -12.86
N ILE A 52 -18.82 1.26 -13.27
CA ILE A 52 -19.27 0.67 -14.54
C ILE A 52 -20.24 -0.50 -14.27
N GLU A 53 -20.93 -0.98 -15.30
CA GLU A 53 -21.85 -2.11 -15.18
C GLU A 53 -21.12 -3.40 -14.75
N LYS A 54 -21.82 -4.21 -13.98
CA LYS A 54 -21.40 -5.57 -13.56
C LYS A 54 -20.10 -5.64 -12.75
N ILE A 55 -19.71 -4.60 -12.05
CA ILE A 55 -18.64 -4.65 -11.05
C ILE A 55 -19.20 -4.87 -9.65
N ASN A 56 -18.33 -5.34 -8.75
CA ASN A 56 -18.60 -5.39 -7.31
C ASN A 56 -17.68 -4.40 -6.60
N VAL A 57 -18.23 -3.52 -5.77
CA VAL A 57 -17.46 -2.53 -5.01
C VAL A 57 -17.80 -2.66 -3.53
N THR A 58 -16.82 -2.99 -2.72
CA THR A 58 -16.92 -2.92 -1.26
C THR A 58 -16.22 -1.65 -0.78
N CYS A 59 -16.98 -0.71 -0.25
CA CYS A 59 -16.49 0.55 0.31
C CYS A 59 -16.30 0.40 1.83
N ILE A 60 -15.09 0.64 2.32
CA ILE A 60 -14.74 0.57 3.74
C ILE A 60 -14.43 1.98 4.22
N GLU A 61 -15.25 2.50 5.14
CA GLU A 61 -15.17 3.88 5.61
C GLU A 61 -15.39 3.95 7.12
N ILE A 62 -14.53 4.68 7.82
CA ILE A 62 -14.58 4.85 9.26
C ILE A 62 -15.63 5.87 9.70
N ASP A 63 -15.96 6.86 8.85
CA ASP A 63 -16.97 7.87 9.13
C ASP A 63 -18.38 7.37 8.75
N ALA A 64 -19.20 7.07 9.75
CA ALA A 64 -20.57 6.60 9.54
C ALA A 64 -21.43 7.58 8.73
N LYS A 65 -21.15 8.91 8.78
CA LYS A 65 -21.88 9.89 7.98
C LYS A 65 -21.59 9.76 6.49
N ASN A 66 -20.33 9.44 6.14
CA ASN A 66 -19.97 9.16 4.76
C ASN A 66 -20.67 7.89 4.27
N ILE A 67 -20.74 6.85 5.11
CA ILE A 67 -21.49 5.62 4.78
C ILE A 67 -22.97 5.90 4.52
N GLU A 68 -23.63 6.71 5.36
CA GLU A 68 -25.02 7.09 5.14
C GLU A 68 -25.22 7.87 3.83
N TYR A 69 -24.27 8.76 3.51
CA TYR A 69 -24.28 9.52 2.27
C TYR A 69 -24.09 8.59 1.05
N LEU A 70 -23.11 7.70 1.09
CA LEU A 70 -22.79 6.77 -0.01
C LEU A 70 -23.95 5.80 -0.29
N ARG A 71 -24.61 5.27 0.75
CA ARG A 71 -25.79 4.42 0.60
C ARG A 71 -26.92 5.10 -0.15
N LYS A 72 -27.13 6.41 0.09
CA LYS A 72 -28.13 7.20 -0.63
C LYS A 72 -27.70 7.53 -2.06
N LYS A 73 -26.40 7.79 -2.26
CA LYS A 73 -25.83 8.15 -3.56
C LYS A 73 -25.85 6.96 -4.53
N TYR A 74 -25.58 5.77 -4.03
CA TYR A 74 -25.51 4.52 -4.81
C TYR A 74 -26.70 3.58 -4.46
N ASP A 75 -27.88 4.16 -4.24
CA ASP A 75 -29.12 3.40 -4.06
C ASP A 75 -29.56 2.82 -5.42
N GLY A 76 -29.39 1.50 -5.60
CA GLY A 76 -29.62 0.86 -6.88
C GLY A 76 -29.02 -0.55 -6.96
N PRO A 77 -28.48 -0.98 -8.09
CA PRO A 77 -28.11 -2.37 -8.30
C PRO A 77 -27.10 -2.89 -7.28
N ALA A 78 -27.21 -4.18 -6.97
CA ALA A 78 -26.60 -4.90 -5.86
C ALA A 78 -25.07 -4.98 -5.86
N SER A 79 -24.39 -4.16 -6.66
CA SER A 79 -22.92 -4.19 -6.82
C SER A 79 -22.14 -3.42 -5.72
N PHE A 80 -22.84 -2.64 -4.88
CA PHE A 80 -22.18 -1.85 -3.82
C PHE A 80 -22.45 -2.44 -2.43
N LYS A 81 -21.36 -2.67 -1.67
CA LYS A 81 -21.39 -3.01 -0.26
C LYS A 81 -20.69 -1.90 0.54
N PHE A 82 -21.36 -1.36 1.56
CA PHE A 82 -20.84 -0.29 2.41
C PHE A 82 -20.61 -0.81 3.83
N ILE A 83 -19.36 -0.78 4.30
CA ILE A 83 -18.93 -1.27 5.61
C ILE A 83 -18.39 -0.09 6.42
N ASN A 84 -18.98 0.13 7.60
CA ASN A 84 -18.48 1.14 8.54
C ASN A 84 -17.50 0.48 9.51
N GLU A 85 -16.22 0.53 9.17
CA GLU A 85 -15.17 -0.14 9.92
C GLU A 85 -13.82 0.57 9.70
N ASP A 86 -12.88 0.41 10.65
CA ASP A 86 -11.49 0.78 10.41
C ASP A 86 -10.85 -0.23 9.45
N ILE A 87 -10.22 0.27 8.39
CA ILE A 87 -9.53 -0.58 7.41
C ILE A 87 -8.43 -1.44 8.06
N LEU A 88 -7.85 -0.99 9.16
CA LEU A 88 -6.82 -1.76 9.86
C LEU A 88 -7.39 -2.98 10.57
N ASP A 89 -8.67 -3.00 10.90
CA ASP A 89 -9.37 -4.14 11.50
C ASP A 89 -10.04 -5.04 10.46
N PHE A 90 -10.36 -4.50 9.27
CA PHE A 90 -11.01 -5.24 8.18
C PHE A 90 -10.12 -6.34 7.62
N ASN A 91 -10.68 -7.52 7.36
CA ASN A 91 -9.99 -8.62 6.71
C ASN A 91 -10.63 -8.97 5.38
N LEU A 92 -9.79 -9.29 4.37
CA LEU A 92 -10.27 -9.84 3.11
C LEU A 92 -10.84 -11.24 3.33
N ASP A 93 -11.82 -11.59 2.51
CA ASP A 93 -12.30 -12.96 2.42
C ASP A 93 -11.27 -13.80 1.65
N ASP A 94 -10.69 -14.80 2.29
CA ASP A 94 -9.65 -15.64 1.70
C ASP A 94 -10.21 -16.58 0.60
N GLU A 95 -11.51 -16.79 0.56
CA GLU A 95 -12.16 -17.57 -0.50
C GLU A 95 -12.33 -16.78 -1.80
N VAL A 96 -12.21 -15.45 -1.76
CA VAL A 96 -12.30 -14.58 -2.92
C VAL A 96 -10.90 -14.21 -3.41
N SER A 97 -10.69 -14.31 -4.70
CA SER A 97 -9.43 -13.92 -5.37
C SER A 97 -9.64 -12.71 -6.28
N ASN A 98 -8.52 -12.15 -6.74
CA ASN A 98 -8.48 -11.04 -7.69
C ASN A 98 -9.12 -9.73 -7.18
N TYR A 99 -8.98 -9.45 -5.90
CA TYR A 99 -9.36 -8.14 -5.36
C TYR A 99 -8.52 -7.02 -6.00
N ARG A 100 -9.19 -5.94 -6.36
CA ARG A 100 -8.56 -4.69 -6.80
C ARG A 100 -8.75 -3.65 -5.69
N LEU A 101 -7.65 -3.26 -5.04
CA LEU A 101 -7.71 -2.32 -3.94
C LEU A 101 -7.44 -0.91 -4.45
N ILE A 102 -8.32 0.02 -4.10
CA ILE A 102 -8.15 1.42 -4.49
C ILE A 102 -8.39 2.34 -3.30
N GLY A 103 -7.85 3.56 -3.37
CA GLY A 103 -8.18 4.57 -2.38
C GLY A 103 -7.29 5.80 -2.41
N ASN A 104 -7.86 6.91 -1.96
CA ASN A 104 -7.12 8.10 -1.54
C ASN A 104 -6.81 7.93 -0.05
N LEU A 105 -5.64 7.32 0.26
CA LEU A 105 -5.35 6.85 1.62
C LEU A 105 -5.11 8.00 2.61
N PRO A 106 -5.61 7.87 3.86
CA PRO A 106 -5.23 8.77 4.93
C PRO A 106 -3.72 8.74 5.16
N TYR A 107 -3.05 9.90 5.10
CA TYR A 107 -1.59 9.98 5.09
C TYR A 107 -0.91 9.38 6.31
N ASN A 108 -1.56 9.47 7.48
CA ASN A 108 -1.03 8.97 8.75
C ASN A 108 -0.98 7.44 8.85
N ILE A 109 -1.78 6.72 8.06
CA ILE A 109 -1.86 5.24 8.11
C ILE A 109 -1.61 4.56 6.76
N SER A 110 -1.31 5.32 5.69
CA SER A 110 -1.13 4.78 4.34
C SER A 110 -0.09 3.66 4.27
N THR A 111 1.03 3.80 4.98
CA THR A 111 2.07 2.76 5.07
C THR A 111 1.55 1.50 5.78
N GLN A 112 0.78 1.66 6.86
CA GLN A 112 0.22 0.52 7.61
C GLN A 112 -0.78 -0.24 6.75
N ILE A 113 -1.62 0.47 5.99
CA ILE A 113 -2.58 -0.12 5.05
C ILE A 113 -1.85 -0.97 4.01
N MET A 114 -0.83 -0.44 3.34
CA MET A 114 -0.07 -1.19 2.34
C MET A 114 0.59 -2.44 2.92
N LEU A 115 1.20 -2.33 4.11
CA LEU A 115 1.86 -3.47 4.77
C LEU A 115 0.86 -4.52 5.26
N LYS A 116 -0.36 -4.13 5.65
CA LYS A 116 -1.43 -5.04 6.05
C LYS A 116 -1.78 -6.00 4.91
N PHE A 117 -1.95 -5.49 3.70
CA PHE A 117 -2.38 -6.30 2.56
C PHE A 117 -1.28 -7.21 1.96
N ILE A 118 -0.06 -7.17 2.50
CA ILE A 118 0.96 -8.17 2.17
C ILE A 118 0.49 -9.58 2.55
N GLU A 119 -0.28 -9.72 3.61
CA GLU A 119 -0.81 -11.04 4.04
C GLU A 119 -1.76 -11.67 3.00
N ASN A 120 -2.40 -10.84 2.22
CA ASN A 120 -3.36 -11.26 1.20
C ASN A 120 -2.83 -11.14 -0.23
N TYR A 121 -1.50 -11.00 -0.43
CA TYR A 121 -0.94 -10.69 -1.75
C TYR A 121 -1.38 -11.66 -2.87
N LYS A 122 -1.63 -12.93 -2.52
CA LYS A 122 -2.11 -13.96 -3.49
C LYS A 122 -3.55 -13.73 -3.95
N ASN A 123 -4.36 -13.06 -3.13
CA ASN A 123 -5.78 -12.78 -3.40
C ASN A 123 -5.97 -11.43 -4.10
N ILE A 124 -4.89 -10.64 -4.25
CA ILE A 124 -4.92 -9.30 -4.84
C ILE A 124 -4.51 -9.39 -6.31
N TYR A 125 -5.26 -8.71 -7.18
CA TYR A 125 -4.89 -8.50 -8.56
C TYR A 125 -3.99 -7.27 -8.72
N ASP A 126 -4.39 -6.14 -8.15
CA ASP A 126 -3.62 -4.90 -8.07
C ASP A 126 -4.07 -4.00 -6.93
N MET A 127 -3.23 -3.01 -6.59
CA MET A 127 -3.57 -1.95 -5.66
C MET A 127 -3.21 -0.60 -6.29
N HIS A 128 -4.14 0.36 -6.26
CA HIS A 128 -3.93 1.73 -6.74
C HIS A 128 -4.23 2.72 -5.63
N PHE A 129 -3.22 3.42 -5.16
CA PHE A 129 -3.36 4.31 -4.02
C PHE A 129 -2.82 5.71 -4.29
N LEU A 130 -3.56 6.72 -3.85
CA LEU A 130 -3.07 8.08 -3.74
C LEU A 130 -2.48 8.26 -2.34
N VAL A 131 -1.19 8.59 -2.27
CA VAL A 131 -0.41 8.74 -1.04
C VAL A 131 0.45 10.00 -1.09
N GLN A 132 1.03 10.42 0.04
CA GLN A 132 2.03 11.49 0.01
C GLN A 132 3.21 11.13 -0.89
N LYS A 133 3.75 12.09 -1.64
CA LYS A 133 4.88 11.89 -2.55
C LYS A 133 6.09 11.25 -1.87
N GLU A 134 6.41 11.67 -0.64
CA GLU A 134 7.51 11.06 0.12
C GLU A 134 7.26 9.56 0.43
N VAL A 135 6.00 9.18 0.68
CA VAL A 135 5.61 7.78 0.90
C VAL A 135 5.73 7.00 -0.41
N ALA A 136 5.23 7.55 -1.52
CA ALA A 136 5.36 6.97 -2.84
C ALA A 136 6.83 6.70 -3.20
N GLU A 137 7.70 7.71 -3.04
CA GLU A 137 9.14 7.59 -3.28
C GLU A 137 9.81 6.50 -2.41
N LYS A 138 9.35 6.31 -1.16
CA LYS A 138 9.85 5.25 -0.27
C LYS A 138 9.32 3.88 -0.64
N VAL A 139 8.10 3.78 -1.16
CA VAL A 139 7.51 2.51 -1.63
C VAL A 139 8.19 2.03 -2.90
N THR A 140 8.46 2.95 -3.82
CA THR A 140 9.06 2.67 -5.13
C THR A 140 10.59 2.84 -5.15
N GLY A 141 11.22 2.95 -3.98
CA GLY A 141 12.67 3.12 -3.86
C GLY A 141 13.45 1.97 -4.50
N ASN A 142 14.57 2.31 -5.14
CA ASN A 142 15.46 1.35 -5.78
C ASN A 142 16.77 1.21 -5.01
N VAL A 143 17.43 0.06 -5.16
CA VAL A 143 18.74 -0.26 -4.56
C VAL A 143 19.73 0.89 -4.79
N SER A 144 20.51 1.20 -3.77
CA SER A 144 21.53 2.25 -3.77
C SER A 144 20.99 3.68 -3.89
N THR A 145 19.70 3.90 -3.68
CA THR A 145 19.10 5.24 -3.58
C THR A 145 18.79 5.62 -2.14
N LYS A 146 18.60 6.93 -1.88
CA LYS A 146 18.21 7.43 -0.54
C LYS A 146 16.88 6.86 -0.04
N ASN A 147 15.99 6.48 -0.97
CA ASN A 147 14.64 5.99 -0.70
C ASN A 147 14.60 4.46 -0.50
N TRP A 148 15.71 3.75 -0.84
CA TRP A 148 15.83 2.34 -0.56
C TRP A 148 15.98 2.10 0.95
N GLY A 149 15.02 1.42 1.53
CA GLY A 149 14.96 1.20 2.96
C GLY A 149 13.90 0.22 3.37
N LYS A 150 13.55 0.22 4.66
CA LYS A 150 12.64 -0.78 5.24
C LYS A 150 11.32 -0.93 4.48
N LEU A 151 10.69 0.19 4.12
CA LEU A 151 9.38 0.15 3.44
C LEU A 151 9.50 -0.42 2.03
N ALA A 152 10.47 0.09 1.24
CA ALA A 152 10.72 -0.42 -0.10
C ALA A 152 10.97 -1.93 -0.08
N LEU A 153 11.83 -2.40 0.82
CA LEU A 153 12.17 -3.83 0.95
C LEU A 153 10.97 -4.69 1.34
N LYS A 154 10.18 -4.26 2.33
CA LYS A 154 9.00 -5.01 2.78
C LYS A 154 7.95 -5.12 1.66
N ILE A 155 7.74 -4.05 0.89
CA ILE A 155 6.82 -4.04 -0.25
C ILE A 155 7.40 -4.85 -1.41
N SER A 156 8.65 -4.57 -1.81
CA SER A 156 9.28 -5.19 -2.99
C SER A 156 9.52 -6.70 -2.84
N ALA A 157 9.41 -7.25 -1.64
CA ALA A 157 9.41 -8.69 -1.44
C ALA A 157 8.16 -9.36 -2.05
N PHE A 158 7.02 -8.69 -2.04
CA PHE A 158 5.74 -9.29 -2.46
C PHE A 158 5.09 -8.58 -3.64
N PHE A 159 5.45 -7.31 -3.91
CA PHE A 159 4.85 -6.48 -4.95
C PHE A 159 5.92 -5.79 -5.78
N ASP A 160 5.64 -5.62 -7.07
CA ASP A 160 6.27 -4.61 -7.89
C ASP A 160 5.48 -3.30 -7.73
N SER A 161 6.17 -2.18 -7.64
CA SER A 161 5.56 -0.87 -7.37
C SER A 161 6.08 0.20 -8.31
N GLU A 162 5.19 1.11 -8.71
CA GLU A 162 5.53 2.25 -9.57
C GLU A 162 4.72 3.49 -9.20
N VAL A 163 5.28 4.65 -9.48
CA VAL A 163 4.56 5.92 -9.46
C VAL A 163 3.95 6.11 -10.85
N LEU A 164 2.63 6.30 -10.91
CA LEU A 164 1.92 6.55 -12.17
C LEU A 164 2.00 8.04 -12.53
N PHE A 165 1.62 8.91 -11.58
CA PHE A 165 1.73 10.37 -11.73
C PHE A 165 1.67 11.10 -10.38
N ASP A 166 2.09 12.37 -10.40
CA ASP A 166 2.02 13.25 -9.23
C ASP A 166 0.73 14.06 -9.21
N VAL A 167 0.22 14.33 -8.01
CA VAL A 167 -1.01 15.10 -7.77
C VAL A 167 -0.69 16.32 -6.90
N PRO A 168 -0.90 17.54 -7.40
CA PRO A 168 -0.58 18.76 -6.66
C PRO A 168 -1.61 19.03 -5.55
N PRO A 169 -1.22 19.75 -4.50
CA PRO A 169 -2.09 20.05 -3.36
C PRO A 169 -3.38 20.79 -3.72
N GLU A 170 -3.38 21.55 -4.79
CA GLU A 170 -4.53 22.32 -5.31
C GLU A 170 -5.69 21.43 -5.73
N SER A 171 -5.43 20.17 -6.05
CA SER A 171 -6.43 19.19 -6.46
C SER A 171 -7.35 18.75 -5.32
N PHE A 172 -7.04 19.11 -4.06
CA PHE A 172 -7.81 18.74 -2.88
C PHE A 172 -8.70 19.88 -2.37
N ASP A 173 -9.81 19.53 -1.71
CA ASP A 173 -10.73 20.48 -1.07
C ASP A 173 -10.03 21.25 0.07
N ILE A 174 -9.37 20.51 0.98
CA ILE A 174 -8.44 21.07 1.95
C ILE A 174 -7.04 20.79 1.45
N LYS A 175 -6.35 21.86 1.04
CA LYS A 175 -5.01 21.78 0.47
C LYS A 175 -4.02 21.14 1.47
N PRO A 176 -3.43 19.98 1.18
CA PRO A 176 -2.36 19.43 2.00
C PRO A 176 -1.07 20.27 1.85
N ASN A 177 -0.14 20.13 2.79
CA ASN A 177 1.13 20.86 2.76
C ASN A 177 2.17 20.24 1.79
N VAL A 178 1.86 19.09 1.20
CA VAL A 178 2.79 18.30 0.39
C VAL A 178 2.09 17.77 -0.86
N ASN A 179 2.86 17.53 -1.90
CA ASN A 179 2.37 16.82 -3.08
C ASN A 179 2.00 15.38 -2.74
N SER A 180 1.09 14.83 -3.51
CA SER A 180 0.73 13.42 -3.50
C SER A 180 1.20 12.74 -4.78
N SER A 181 1.21 11.43 -4.80
CA SER A 181 1.46 10.63 -5.99
C SER A 181 0.49 9.47 -6.03
N PHE A 182 0.00 9.17 -7.21
CA PHE A 182 -0.80 7.98 -7.48
C PHE A 182 0.15 6.84 -7.84
N ILE A 183 0.07 5.76 -7.08
CA ILE A 183 0.97 4.60 -7.21
C ILE A 183 0.19 3.35 -7.55
N ARG A 184 0.85 2.42 -8.22
CA ARG A 184 0.36 1.06 -8.44
C ARG A 184 1.27 0.04 -7.79
N LEU A 185 0.69 -0.98 -7.16
CA LEU A 185 1.38 -2.16 -6.66
C LEU A 185 0.77 -3.39 -7.31
N LEU A 186 1.64 -4.24 -7.88
CA LEU A 186 1.26 -5.49 -8.53
C LEU A 186 1.85 -6.68 -7.77
N PRO A 187 1.06 -7.67 -7.35
CA PRO A 187 1.60 -8.86 -6.71
C PRO A 187 2.58 -9.58 -7.62
N LYS A 188 3.72 -9.98 -7.06
CA LYS A 188 4.70 -10.81 -7.75
C LYS A 188 4.16 -12.22 -7.92
N LYS A 189 4.22 -12.74 -9.14
CA LYS A 189 3.69 -14.08 -9.48
C LYS A 189 4.70 -15.19 -9.24
N ASP A 190 5.96 -14.94 -9.57
CA ASP A 190 7.02 -15.96 -9.59
C ASP A 190 7.99 -15.80 -8.42
N ILE A 191 7.47 -15.86 -7.17
CA ILE A 191 8.31 -15.87 -5.98
C ILE A 191 8.45 -17.31 -5.45
N ASN A 192 9.68 -17.66 -5.06
CA ASN A 192 10.04 -18.99 -4.54
C ASN A 192 10.04 -19.06 -3.00
N TYR A 193 9.15 -18.29 -2.37
CA TYR A 193 8.95 -18.22 -0.93
C TYR A 193 7.50 -17.84 -0.61
N ASP A 194 7.05 -18.23 0.57
CA ASP A 194 5.71 -17.94 1.07
C ASP A 194 5.72 -16.92 2.20
N LEU A 195 4.55 -16.57 2.69
CA LEU A 195 4.36 -15.64 3.81
C LEU A 195 5.05 -16.09 5.11
N GLU A 196 5.35 -17.37 5.26
CA GLU A 196 6.09 -17.90 6.41
C GLU A 196 7.44 -17.20 6.63
N ILE A 197 8.10 -16.75 5.55
CA ILE A 197 9.34 -15.99 5.64
C ILE A 197 9.16 -14.57 6.17
N LYS A 198 7.93 -14.03 6.19
CA LYS A 198 7.65 -12.61 6.48
C LYS A 198 8.23 -12.17 7.82
N SER A 199 8.07 -12.97 8.87
CA SER A 199 8.58 -12.64 10.20
C SER A 199 10.11 -12.54 10.21
N ASP A 200 10.78 -13.53 9.65
CA ASP A 200 12.25 -13.57 9.57
C ASP A 200 12.78 -12.45 8.67
N LEU A 201 12.14 -12.22 7.52
CA LEU A 201 12.48 -11.14 6.59
C LEU A 201 12.36 -9.77 7.26
N TYR A 202 11.26 -9.51 7.99
CA TYR A 202 11.05 -8.24 8.68
C TYR A 202 12.08 -8.03 9.80
N ASN A 203 12.40 -9.09 10.54
CA ASN A 203 13.45 -9.04 11.57
C ASN A 203 14.82 -8.69 10.96
N VAL A 204 15.20 -9.33 9.84
CA VAL A 204 16.44 -9.03 9.12
C VAL A 204 16.44 -7.58 8.60
N ILE A 205 15.37 -7.15 7.92
CA ILE A 205 15.25 -5.78 7.41
C ILE A 205 15.33 -4.75 8.54
N ASP A 206 14.57 -4.95 9.61
CA ASP A 206 14.52 -3.99 10.71
C ASP A 206 15.86 -3.88 11.43
N SER A 207 16.57 -5.00 11.61
CA SER A 207 17.92 -5.05 12.19
C SER A 207 18.96 -4.40 11.26
N ALA A 208 18.90 -4.69 9.95
CA ALA A 208 19.83 -4.17 8.95
C ALA A 208 19.83 -2.64 8.88
N PHE A 209 18.67 -2.01 9.07
CA PHE A 209 18.54 -0.55 9.00
C PHE A 209 18.55 0.16 10.36
N MET A 210 19.03 -0.49 11.43
CA MET A 210 19.24 0.18 12.73
C MET A 210 20.32 1.27 12.65
N SER A 211 21.36 1.06 11.83
CA SER A 211 22.44 2.05 11.64
C SER A 211 22.90 2.08 10.18
N ARG A 212 22.51 3.12 9.44
CA ARG A 212 22.90 3.31 8.03
C ARG A 212 24.41 3.38 7.78
N ARG A 213 25.20 3.80 8.78
CA ARG A 213 26.66 3.94 8.66
C ARG A 213 27.44 2.65 8.89
N LYS A 214 26.80 1.60 9.40
CA LYS A 214 27.44 0.29 9.62
C LYS A 214 27.24 -0.63 8.42
N ASN A 215 28.20 -1.55 8.23
CA ASN A 215 28.03 -2.64 7.26
C ASN A 215 26.97 -3.64 7.73
N ILE A 216 26.52 -4.49 6.80
CA ILE A 216 25.43 -5.43 7.03
C ILE A 216 25.76 -6.43 8.15
N LYS A 217 26.99 -6.96 8.18
CA LYS A 217 27.42 -7.90 9.21
C LYS A 217 27.31 -7.30 10.62
N ASN A 218 27.71 -6.04 10.78
CA ASN A 218 27.64 -5.36 12.07
C ASN A 218 26.21 -5.02 12.49
N ASN A 219 25.33 -4.70 11.53
CA ASN A 219 23.92 -4.47 11.82
C ASN A 219 23.20 -5.76 12.25
N LEU A 220 23.55 -6.90 11.62
CA LEU A 220 22.93 -8.20 11.86
C LEU A 220 23.66 -9.07 12.89
N LYS A 221 24.61 -8.52 13.66
CA LYS A 221 25.44 -9.28 14.61
C LYS A 221 24.66 -10.06 15.68
N ASN A 222 23.43 -9.60 16.01
CA ASN A 222 22.56 -10.25 16.98
C ASN A 222 21.68 -11.35 16.35
N LEU A 223 21.74 -11.52 15.03
CA LEU A 223 21.06 -12.58 14.31
C LEU A 223 22.03 -13.72 14.02
N ASN A 224 21.55 -14.95 14.14
CA ASN A 224 22.37 -16.14 13.94
C ASN A 224 22.54 -16.46 12.44
N ILE A 225 23.37 -15.65 11.74
CA ILE A 225 23.66 -15.81 10.32
C ILE A 225 25.04 -16.46 10.16
N ASN A 226 25.09 -17.55 9.40
CA ASN A 226 26.37 -18.16 9.00
C ASN A 226 26.90 -17.47 7.73
N TRP A 227 27.75 -16.47 7.89
CA TRP A 227 28.31 -15.67 6.80
C TRP A 227 29.17 -16.49 5.81
N ASN A 228 29.61 -17.70 6.17
CA ASN A 228 30.35 -18.57 5.25
C ASN A 228 29.43 -19.32 4.28
N GLU A 229 28.14 -19.39 4.57
CA GLU A 229 27.12 -20.06 3.74
C GLU A 229 26.30 -19.05 2.91
N VAL A 230 26.51 -17.74 3.10
CA VAL A 230 25.75 -16.68 2.45
C VAL A 230 26.63 -15.98 1.43
N ASP A 231 26.24 -16.02 0.14
CA ASP A 231 26.94 -15.34 -0.95
C ASP A 231 26.60 -13.83 -0.98
N ILE A 232 26.91 -13.15 0.12
CA ILE A 232 26.71 -11.71 0.27
C ILE A 232 27.96 -11.13 0.94
N ASP A 233 28.55 -10.09 0.35
CA ASP A 233 29.69 -9.38 0.96
C ASP A 233 29.27 -8.75 2.30
N PRO A 234 29.80 -9.21 3.43
CA PRO A 234 29.44 -8.72 4.77
C PRO A 234 29.86 -7.27 5.03
N ASN A 235 30.69 -6.68 4.17
CA ASN A 235 31.15 -5.30 4.28
C ASN A 235 30.22 -4.30 3.59
N LYS A 236 29.32 -4.75 2.73
CA LYS A 236 28.30 -3.89 2.11
C LYS A 236 27.41 -3.22 3.17
N ARG A 237 26.85 -2.08 2.84
CA ARG A 237 25.81 -1.45 3.63
C ARG A 237 24.43 -2.02 3.25
N SER A 238 23.47 -1.90 4.16
CA SER A 238 22.11 -2.40 3.95
C SER A 238 21.44 -1.82 2.69
N GLU A 239 21.74 -0.57 2.35
CA GLU A 239 21.20 0.11 1.17
C GLU A 239 21.77 -0.39 -0.17
N GLU A 240 22.87 -1.13 -0.15
CA GLU A 240 23.51 -1.72 -1.34
C GLU A 240 22.99 -3.13 -1.66
N LEU A 241 22.16 -3.70 -0.77
CA LEU A 241 21.62 -5.05 -0.92
C LEU A 241 20.26 -5.01 -1.61
N SER A 242 20.03 -5.97 -2.50
CA SER A 242 18.77 -6.18 -3.18
C SER A 242 17.71 -6.84 -2.27
N THR A 243 16.47 -6.83 -2.69
CA THR A 243 15.39 -7.59 -2.02
C THR A 243 15.73 -9.08 -1.95
N GLN A 244 16.32 -9.63 -3.02
CA GLN A 244 16.69 -11.04 -3.07
C GLN A 244 17.78 -11.38 -2.03
N ASP A 245 18.74 -10.48 -1.81
CA ASP A 245 19.76 -10.65 -0.77
C ASP A 245 19.10 -10.71 0.63
N PHE A 246 18.12 -9.83 0.90
CA PHE A 246 17.38 -9.85 2.18
C PHE A 246 16.55 -11.13 2.36
N ILE A 247 15.92 -11.64 1.30
CA ILE A 247 15.19 -12.90 1.33
C ILE A 247 16.18 -14.06 1.61
N TYR A 248 17.34 -14.03 0.99
CA TYR A 248 18.37 -15.04 1.22
C TYR A 248 18.89 -15.02 2.66
N LEU A 249 19.17 -13.83 3.20
CA LEU A 249 19.52 -13.66 4.61
C LEU A 249 18.43 -14.18 5.56
N ALA A 250 17.17 -13.90 5.27
CA ALA A 250 16.05 -14.39 6.08
C ALA A 250 15.94 -15.93 6.06
N LYS A 251 16.13 -16.56 4.87
CA LYS A 251 16.16 -18.02 4.73
C LYS A 251 17.34 -18.67 5.45
N SER A 252 18.44 -17.95 5.64
CA SER A 252 19.66 -18.47 6.29
C SER A 252 19.64 -18.35 7.83
N LEU A 253 18.60 -17.72 8.42
CA LEU A 253 18.46 -17.68 9.87
C LEU A 253 18.27 -19.10 10.40
N LYS A 254 19.19 -19.52 11.28
CA LYS A 254 19.04 -20.80 11.99
C LYS A 254 17.97 -20.63 13.08
N LYS A 255 16.93 -21.43 12.99
CA LYS A 255 15.88 -21.56 14.01
C LYS A 255 16.44 -22.24 15.26
#